data_2665cc5c7d6bd129d690a2aaabb2a718
#
_entry.id   2665cc5c7d6bd129d690a2aaabb2a718
#
_cell.length_a   1.000
_cell.length_b   1.000
_cell.length_c   1.000
_cell.angle_alpha   90.00
_cell.angle_beta   90.00
_cell.angle_gamma   90.00
#
_symmetry.space_group_name_H-M   'P 1'
#
loop_
_entity.id
_entity.type
_entity.pdbx_description
1 polymer ?
#
loop_
_entity_poly.entity_id
_entity_poly.type
_entity_poly.pdbx_seq_one_letter_code
_entity_poly.pdbx_strand_id
1 'polypeptide(L)'
;MDYRADSPQLLLDFLSYHETIKAHSQRTVDEYYLDMRNFFRYLKQLRDPALSGKRLDEIDIRDVDLAFISRITLTDIYGYMTYLSRDRVRFQNSRNSDYGLNSASRARKIATIRSFYNYLTNKTHQLRE
;
A
#
# COMPACT_ATOMS: atom_id res chain seq x y z
N MET A 1 6.19 0.35 15.92
CA MET A 1 6.61 0.05 14.54
C MET A 1 7.39 1.23 14.00
N ASP A 2 8.50 0.99 13.37
CA ASP A 2 9.34 2.08 12.90
C ASP A 2 9.06 2.36 11.43
N TYR A 3 8.20 3.33 11.17
CA TYR A 3 7.80 3.64 9.81
C TYR A 3 8.96 4.20 8.99
N ARG A 4 9.93 4.84 9.65
CA ARG A 4 11.02 5.47 8.90
C ARG A 4 11.99 4.51 8.29
N ALA A 5 12.01 3.29 8.79
CA ALA A 5 12.98 2.32 8.31
C ALA A 5 12.84 2.03 6.82
N ASP A 6 11.61 2.03 6.31
CA ASP A 6 11.41 1.64 4.92
C ASP A 6 10.36 2.46 4.18
N SER A 7 9.87 3.55 4.73
CA SER A 7 8.80 4.29 4.07
C SER A 7 9.33 5.44 3.24
N PRO A 8 8.74 5.70 2.09
CA PRO A 8 9.04 6.92 1.35
C PRO A 8 8.46 8.13 2.09
N GLN A 9 8.96 9.31 1.81
CA GLN A 9 8.53 10.52 2.53
C GLN A 9 7.04 10.78 2.38
N LEU A 10 6.48 10.53 1.21
CA LEU A 10 5.04 10.73 1.01
C LEU A 10 4.23 9.87 1.96
N LEU A 11 4.68 8.66 2.23
CA LEU A 11 3.97 7.78 3.16
C LEU A 11 4.14 8.27 4.59
N LEU A 12 5.34 8.70 4.95
CA LEU A 12 5.57 9.23 6.30
C LEU A 12 4.66 10.43 6.58
N ASP A 13 4.50 11.31 5.60
CA ASP A 13 3.65 12.48 5.76
C ASP A 13 2.19 12.08 5.93
N PHE A 14 1.73 11.11 5.15
CA PHE A 14 0.37 10.60 5.24
C PHE A 14 0.10 10.00 6.63
N LEU A 15 1.06 9.21 7.13
CA LEU A 15 0.90 8.58 8.43
C LEU A 15 0.90 9.63 9.54
N SER A 16 1.76 10.64 9.44
CA SER A 16 1.79 11.72 10.42
C SER A 16 0.48 12.50 10.42
N TYR A 17 -0.08 12.74 9.24
CA TYR A 17 -1.36 13.43 9.14
C TYR A 17 -2.45 12.67 9.89
N HIS A 18 -2.52 11.36 9.70
CA HIS A 18 -3.56 10.56 10.34
C HIS A 18 -3.31 10.41 11.83
N GLU A 19 -2.06 10.37 12.25
CA GLU A 19 -1.75 10.24 13.66
C GLU A 19 -1.99 11.55 14.41
N THR A 20 -1.57 12.68 13.85
CA THR A 20 -1.56 13.93 14.60
C THR A 20 -2.75 14.84 14.28
N ILE A 21 -3.18 14.91 13.06
CA ILE A 21 -4.27 15.81 12.67
C ILE A 21 -5.61 15.09 12.81
N LYS A 22 -5.71 13.88 12.34
CA LYS A 22 -6.94 13.12 12.42
C LYS A 22 -7.06 12.35 13.74
N ALA A 23 -5.96 12.26 14.47
CA ALA A 23 -5.93 11.59 15.78
C ALA A 23 -6.43 10.15 15.74
N HIS A 24 -6.12 9.42 14.68
CA HIS A 24 -6.47 8.01 14.60
C HIS A 24 -5.64 7.20 15.60
N SER A 25 -6.12 6.05 15.96
CA SER A 25 -5.41 5.18 16.90
C SER A 25 -4.13 4.67 16.28
N GLN A 26 -3.19 4.27 17.12
CA GLN A 26 -1.93 3.70 16.66
C GLN A 26 -2.20 2.46 15.78
N ARG A 27 -3.20 1.67 16.15
CA ARG A 27 -3.52 0.48 15.37
C ARG A 27 -3.95 0.85 13.96
N THR A 28 -4.77 1.88 13.80
CA THR A 28 -5.23 2.32 12.49
C THR A 28 -4.07 2.83 11.66
N VAL A 29 -3.16 3.60 12.27
CA VAL A 29 -2.01 4.13 11.56
C VAL A 29 -1.08 2.99 11.15
N ASP A 30 -0.88 2.00 12.01
CA ASP A 30 -0.07 0.83 11.66
C ASP A 30 -0.68 0.06 10.48
N GLU A 31 -2.00 -0.06 10.45
CA GLU A 31 -2.66 -0.75 9.34
C GLU A 31 -2.49 0.03 8.04
N TYR A 32 -2.58 1.35 8.09
CA TYR A 32 -2.35 2.17 6.90
C TYR A 32 -0.91 1.97 6.40
N TYR A 33 0.04 1.96 7.31
CA TYR A 33 1.44 1.75 6.94
C TYR A 33 1.63 0.40 6.24
N LEU A 34 1.09 -0.66 6.83
CA LEU A 34 1.29 -1.98 6.24
C LEU A 34 0.58 -2.11 4.90
N ASP A 35 -0.61 -1.54 4.77
CA ASP A 35 -1.37 -1.62 3.52
C ASP A 35 -0.63 -0.86 2.40
N MET A 36 -0.15 0.35 2.68
CA MET A 36 0.52 1.13 1.64
C MET A 36 1.88 0.58 1.31
N ARG A 37 2.61 0.07 2.30
CA ARG A 37 3.90 -0.55 2.05
C ARG A 37 3.75 -1.71 1.08
N ASN A 38 2.75 -2.56 1.32
CA ASN A 38 2.55 -3.72 0.48
C ASN A 38 2.14 -3.31 -0.93
N PHE A 39 1.30 -2.30 -1.06
CA PHE A 39 0.87 -1.81 -2.36
C PHE A 39 2.06 -1.26 -3.15
N PHE A 40 2.91 -0.46 -2.52
CA PHE A 40 4.07 0.11 -3.20
C PHE A 40 5.05 -0.99 -3.61
N ARG A 41 5.25 -1.99 -2.77
CA ARG A 41 6.15 -3.10 -3.11
C ARG A 41 5.63 -3.85 -4.33
N TYR A 42 4.33 -4.11 -4.36
CA TYR A 42 3.73 -4.80 -5.49
C TYR A 42 3.93 -3.99 -6.79
N LEU A 43 3.70 -2.70 -6.74
CA LEU A 43 3.82 -1.87 -7.93
C LEU A 43 5.26 -1.73 -8.40
N LYS A 44 6.20 -1.64 -7.47
CA LYS A 44 7.60 -1.57 -7.85
C LYS A 44 8.03 -2.85 -8.54
N GLN A 45 7.61 -3.98 -8.01
CA GLN A 45 7.95 -5.25 -8.62
C GLN A 45 7.32 -5.37 -10.00
N LEU A 46 6.09 -4.92 -10.15
CA LEU A 46 5.38 -5.01 -11.41
C LEU A 46 6.09 -4.19 -12.48
N ARG A 47 6.63 -3.04 -12.12
CA ARG A 47 7.20 -2.13 -13.10
C ARG A 47 8.67 -2.32 -13.37
N ASP A 48 9.38 -3.05 -12.55
CA ASP A 48 10.81 -3.23 -12.73
C ASP A 48 11.13 -4.71 -12.93
N PRO A 49 11.43 -5.12 -14.17
CA PRO A 49 11.71 -6.52 -14.43
C PRO A 49 12.86 -7.08 -13.59
N ALA A 50 13.77 -6.23 -13.16
CA ALA A 50 14.89 -6.70 -12.35
C ALA A 50 14.44 -7.20 -10.98
N LEU A 51 13.22 -6.82 -10.55
CA LEU A 51 12.72 -7.24 -9.26
C LEU A 51 11.80 -8.44 -9.33
N SER A 52 11.58 -8.99 -10.51
CA SER A 52 10.53 -9.99 -10.68
C SER A 52 10.77 -11.27 -9.88
N GLY A 53 12.00 -11.58 -9.56
CA GLY A 53 12.27 -12.79 -8.78
C GLY A 53 12.39 -12.56 -7.29
N LYS A 54 12.24 -11.34 -6.82
CA LYS A 54 12.41 -11.06 -5.41
C LYS A 54 11.14 -11.22 -4.64
N ARG A 55 11.26 -11.51 -3.36
CA ARG A 55 10.09 -11.53 -2.49
C ARG A 55 9.71 -10.10 -2.23
N LEU A 56 8.42 -9.85 -1.99
CA LEU A 56 7.96 -8.48 -1.77
C LEU A 56 8.66 -7.82 -0.61
N ASP A 57 8.94 -8.56 0.46
CA ASP A 57 9.57 -7.97 1.63
C ASP A 57 11.03 -7.55 1.38
N GLU A 58 11.59 -7.88 0.22
CA GLU A 58 12.94 -7.45 -0.13
C GLU A 58 12.95 -6.19 -0.99
N ILE A 59 11.81 -5.68 -1.37
CA ILE A 59 11.75 -4.57 -2.30
C ILE A 59 11.79 -3.25 -1.55
N ASP A 60 12.73 -2.38 -1.95
CA ASP A 60 12.90 -1.09 -1.32
C ASP A 60 11.92 -0.10 -1.93
N ILE A 61 11.13 0.57 -1.11
CA ILE A 61 10.14 1.53 -1.58
C ILE A 61 10.47 2.95 -1.12
N ARG A 62 11.63 3.19 -0.52
CA ARG A 62 11.94 4.51 0.02
C ARG A 62 12.03 5.58 -1.05
N ASP A 63 12.24 5.20 -2.29
CA ASP A 63 12.34 6.14 -3.40
C ASP A 63 11.01 6.39 -4.11
N VAL A 64 9.91 5.86 -3.61
CA VAL A 64 8.60 6.11 -4.22
C VAL A 64 8.27 7.59 -4.00
N ASP A 65 8.02 8.29 -5.08
CA ASP A 65 7.77 9.73 -5.03
C ASP A 65 6.48 10.08 -5.76
N LEU A 66 6.18 11.35 -5.87
CA LEU A 66 4.95 11.80 -6.50
C LEU A 66 4.90 11.38 -7.97
N ALA A 67 6.04 11.39 -8.65
CA ALA A 67 6.07 10.95 -10.05
C ALA A 67 5.66 9.48 -10.17
N PHE A 68 6.13 8.65 -9.26
CA PHE A 68 5.75 7.24 -9.25
C PHE A 68 4.25 7.11 -9.02
N ILE A 69 3.72 7.83 -8.02
CA ILE A 69 2.30 7.77 -7.68
C ILE A 69 1.45 8.25 -8.84
N SER A 70 1.86 9.28 -9.54
CA SER A 70 1.04 9.85 -10.60
C SER A 70 0.91 8.92 -11.81
N ARG A 71 1.76 7.90 -11.89
CA ARG A 71 1.69 6.95 -13.01
C ARG A 71 0.87 5.71 -12.67
N ILE A 72 0.32 5.62 -11.48
CA ILE A 72 -0.49 4.47 -11.10
C ILE A 72 -1.86 4.61 -11.74
N THR A 73 -2.31 3.57 -12.40
CA THR A 73 -3.57 3.60 -13.12
C THR A 73 -4.62 2.76 -12.42
N LEU A 74 -5.86 2.92 -12.81
CA LEU A 74 -6.93 2.07 -12.28
C LEU A 74 -6.66 0.60 -12.59
N THR A 75 -6.09 0.32 -13.75
CA THR A 75 -5.73 -1.05 -14.11
C THR A 75 -4.71 -1.62 -13.13
N ASP A 76 -3.75 -0.80 -12.68
CA ASP A 76 -2.78 -1.26 -11.69
C ASP A 76 -3.46 -1.63 -10.38
N ILE A 77 -4.45 -0.85 -9.97
CA ILE A 77 -5.19 -1.12 -8.74
C ILE A 77 -6.01 -2.40 -8.88
N TYR A 78 -6.65 -2.59 -10.00
CA TYR A 78 -7.38 -3.83 -10.27
C TYR A 78 -6.44 -5.03 -10.22
N GLY A 79 -5.25 -4.89 -10.81
CA GLY A 79 -4.26 -5.96 -10.78
C GLY A 79 -3.83 -6.30 -9.37
N TYR A 80 -3.64 -5.28 -8.53
CA TYR A 80 -3.28 -5.51 -7.14
C TYR A 80 -4.41 -6.23 -6.39
N MET A 81 -5.66 -5.83 -6.62
CA MET A 81 -6.77 -6.49 -5.95
C MET A 81 -6.90 -7.94 -6.39
N THR A 82 -6.64 -8.23 -7.67
CA THR A 82 -6.64 -9.59 -8.16
C THR A 82 -5.52 -10.40 -7.50
N TYR A 83 -4.34 -9.81 -7.39
CA TYR A 83 -3.22 -10.45 -6.71
C TYR A 83 -3.60 -10.79 -5.25
N LEU A 84 -4.21 -9.85 -4.54
CA LEU A 84 -4.60 -10.11 -3.16
C LEU A 84 -5.63 -11.23 -3.06
N SER A 85 -6.53 -11.33 -4.02
CA SER A 85 -7.59 -12.32 -3.92
C SER A 85 -7.15 -13.71 -4.36
N ARG A 86 -6.10 -13.80 -5.14
CA ARG A 86 -5.70 -15.10 -5.66
C ARG A 86 -4.32 -15.54 -5.27
N ASP A 87 -3.38 -14.65 -5.42
CA ASP A 87 -2.01 -15.07 -5.34
C ASP A 87 -1.37 -14.89 -4.01
N ARG A 88 -1.95 -14.03 -3.16
CA ARG A 88 -1.27 -13.82 -2.00
C ARG A 88 -1.64 -14.80 -1.11
N VAL A 89 -1.43 -15.57 -0.85
CA VAL A 89 -1.67 -16.46 -0.06
C VAL A 89 -1.45 -17.32 0.45
N ARG A 90 -1.33 -17.76 -0.02
CA ARG A 90 -1.05 -18.81 0.27
C ARG A 90 -0.38 -19.03 1.35
N PHE A 91 -0.34 -18.49 2.17
CA PHE A 91 0.40 -18.76 3.21
C PHE A 91 -0.11 -19.74 3.84
N GLN A 92 -0.60 -20.04 3.71
CA GLN A 92 -0.90 -20.77 4.18
C GLN A 92 -1.17 -21.76 4.83
N ASN A 93 -1.05 -22.32 5.08
CA ASN A 93 -1.19 -23.17 5.97
C ASN A 93 -2.18 -22.81 6.87
N SER A 94 -2.83 -21.89 6.80
CA SER A 94 -3.73 -21.55 7.69
C SER A 94 -4.86 -22.40 7.50
N ARG A 95 -5.52 -22.78 8.50
CA ARG A 95 -6.49 -23.61 8.40
C ARG A 95 -7.55 -22.99 7.72
N ASN A 96 -7.71 -21.81 7.63
CA ASN A 96 -8.76 -21.29 7.08
C ASN A 96 -8.50 -21.20 5.76
N SER A 97 -7.52 -21.62 5.41
CA SER A 97 -7.15 -21.75 4.25
C SER A 97 -7.71 -21.07 3.20
N ASP A 98 -7.89 -20.03 3.18
CA ASP A 98 -8.31 -19.46 2.13
C ASP A 98 -7.23 -19.09 1.28
N TYR A 99 -7.39 -19.01 0.02
CA TYR A 99 -6.41 -18.64 -0.79
C TYR A 99 -6.46 -17.18 -0.91
N GLY A 100 -5.62 -16.35 -0.64
CA GLY A 100 -5.61 -14.91 -0.72
C GLY A 100 -6.37 -14.32 0.44
N LEU A 101 -6.64 -13.03 0.42
CA LEU A 101 -7.33 -12.35 1.48
C LEU A 101 -8.82 -12.39 1.26
N ASN A 102 -9.57 -12.39 2.33
CA ASN A 102 -11.00 -12.38 2.22
C ASN A 102 -11.50 -11.01 1.79
N SER A 103 -12.79 -10.92 1.50
CA SER A 103 -13.35 -9.68 0.94
C SER A 103 -13.28 -8.51 1.91
N ALA A 104 -13.40 -8.76 3.20
CA ALA A 104 -13.32 -7.67 4.18
C ALA A 104 -11.93 -7.07 4.23
N SER A 105 -10.89 -7.89 4.16
CA SER A 105 -9.53 -7.40 4.16
C SER A 105 -9.20 -6.66 2.86
N ARG A 106 -9.72 -7.15 1.73
CA ARG A 106 -9.51 -6.46 0.47
C ARG A 106 -10.20 -5.10 0.49
N ALA A 107 -11.42 -5.02 1.04
CA ALA A 107 -12.14 -3.76 1.13
C ALA A 107 -11.39 -2.77 2.00
N ARG A 108 -10.78 -3.21 3.10
CA ARG A 108 -10.00 -2.33 3.94
C ARG A 108 -8.79 -1.80 3.19
N LYS A 109 -8.12 -2.64 2.42
CA LYS A 109 -6.92 -2.21 1.69
C LYS A 109 -7.26 -1.22 0.58
N ILE A 110 -8.38 -1.41 -0.10
CA ILE A 110 -8.76 -0.45 -1.13
C ILE A 110 -9.17 0.86 -0.47
N ALA A 111 -9.76 0.81 0.71
CA ALA A 111 -10.12 2.02 1.44
C ALA A 111 -8.87 2.79 1.87
N THR A 112 -7.80 2.10 2.25
CA THR A 112 -6.54 2.73 2.60
C THR A 112 -5.94 3.44 1.37
N ILE A 113 -5.95 2.78 0.22
CA ILE A 113 -5.43 3.36 -1.02
C ILE A 113 -6.23 4.60 -1.38
N ARG A 114 -7.56 4.52 -1.25
CA ARG A 114 -8.43 5.65 -1.54
C ARG A 114 -8.13 6.82 -0.59
N SER A 115 -7.91 6.52 0.68
CA SER A 115 -7.59 7.53 1.67
C SER A 115 -6.26 8.23 1.34
N PHE A 116 -5.29 7.47 0.87
CA PHE A 116 -3.99 8.02 0.51
C PHE A 116 -4.13 8.98 -0.68
N TYR A 117 -4.86 8.58 -1.72
CA TYR A 117 -5.06 9.45 -2.87
C TYR A 117 -5.88 10.69 -2.49
N ASN A 118 -6.88 10.53 -1.63
CA ASN A 118 -7.67 11.65 -1.17
C ASN A 118 -6.79 12.64 -0.40
N TYR A 119 -5.87 12.15 0.40
CA TYR A 119 -4.93 12.98 1.13
C TYR A 119 -4.07 13.81 0.15
N LEU A 120 -3.51 13.16 -0.86
CA LEU A 120 -2.66 13.86 -1.80
C LEU A 120 -3.44 14.85 -2.66
N THR A 121 -4.67 14.55 -3.00
CA THR A 121 -5.46 15.39 -3.88
C THR A 121 -6.10 16.55 -3.12
N ASN A 122 -6.72 16.24 -1.99
CA ASN A 122 -7.56 17.20 -1.32
C ASN A 122 -6.95 17.89 -0.11
N LYS A 123 -5.92 17.30 0.47
CA LYS A 123 -5.33 17.89 1.67
C LYS A 123 -4.02 18.58 1.39
N THR A 124 -3.22 18.06 0.46
CA THR A 124 -1.94 18.65 0.15
C THR A 124 -1.91 19.30 -1.22
N HIS A 125 -2.89 18.99 -2.07
CA HIS A 125 -2.96 19.48 -3.43
C HIS A 125 -1.74 19.13 -4.28
N GLN A 126 -1.07 18.05 -3.92
CA GLN A 126 0.09 17.62 -4.68
C GLN A 126 -0.29 16.82 -5.90
N LEU A 127 -1.51 16.28 -5.92
CA LEU A 127 -1.93 15.45 -7.02
C LEU A 127 -3.31 15.94 -7.50
N ARG A 128 -3.51 15.93 -8.80
CA ARG A 128 -4.82 16.26 -9.32
C ARG A 128 -5.52 14.98 -9.62
N GLU A 129 -6.82 15.01 -9.61
CA GLU A 129 -7.54 13.81 -9.90
C GLU A 129 -7.40 13.33 -11.29
#